data_3b5ed10194e1f786d4b623692fbf0b6b
#
_entry.id   3b5ed10194e1f786d4b623692fbf0b6b
#
_cell.length_a   1.000
_cell.length_b   1.000
_cell.length_c   1.000
_cell.angle_alpha   90.00
_cell.angle_beta   90.00
_cell.angle_gamma   90.00
#
_symmetry.space_group_name_H-M   'P 1'
#
loop_
_entity.id
_entity.type
_entity.pdbx_description
1 polymer ?
#
loop_
_entity_poly.entity_id
_entity_poly.type
_entity_poly.pdbx_seq_one_letter_code
_entity_poly.pdbx_strand_id
1 'polypeptide(L)'
;QRRPGDELAWSILDGGHDQFGRNVANRFFGILVGKHLIDAPDDHRLSNPAIHGALLDALVREFERTDGDLRKLIRTIVTSRVYALASQPREGRALATDPAARYLARREAQPLTPAQFKRAVESVLGVALQYEPPPESPLARQLYVLNSGLIQGGLAKPGNSVAAIGDFVSEPADQLRELFRLVLSRDPRPSEADAFLPTLQKQGAAGLSDLAFALMAGREFGSLR
;
A
#
# COMPACT_ATOMS: atom_id res chain seq x y z
N GLN A 1 -7.34 16.75 -44.65
CA GLN A 1 -8.19 15.64 -44.22
C GLN A 1 -7.69 15.18 -42.85
N ARG A 2 -8.52 15.32 -41.78
CA ARG A 2 -8.22 14.77 -40.46
C ARG A 2 -8.27 13.25 -40.54
N ARG A 3 -7.34 12.57 -39.88
CA ARG A 3 -7.36 11.10 -39.78
C ARG A 3 -8.55 10.66 -38.94
N PRO A 4 -9.17 9.48 -39.17
CA PRO A 4 -10.29 9.01 -38.35
C PRO A 4 -9.99 8.98 -36.83
N GLY A 5 -8.72 8.75 -36.47
CA GLY A 5 -8.27 8.79 -35.05
C GLY A 5 -8.25 10.22 -34.47
N ASP A 6 -8.03 11.23 -35.29
CA ASP A 6 -8.04 12.63 -34.84
C ASP A 6 -9.48 13.08 -34.54
N GLU A 7 -10.47 12.61 -35.30
CA GLU A 7 -11.90 12.93 -35.05
C GLU A 7 -12.38 12.29 -33.76
N LEU A 8 -11.99 11.03 -33.48
CA LEU A 8 -12.31 10.39 -32.21
C LEU A 8 -11.64 11.11 -31.04
N ALA A 9 -10.36 11.44 -31.15
CA ALA A 9 -9.65 12.20 -30.12
C ALA A 9 -10.31 13.56 -29.85
N TRP A 10 -10.70 14.28 -30.91
CA TRP A 10 -11.42 15.55 -30.79
C TRP A 10 -12.81 15.37 -30.16
N SER A 11 -13.55 14.33 -30.52
CA SER A 11 -14.86 14.08 -29.93
C SER A 11 -14.78 13.77 -28.43
N ILE A 12 -13.73 13.07 -28.02
CA ILE A 12 -13.46 12.80 -26.59
C ILE A 12 -13.04 14.08 -25.87
N LEU A 13 -12.22 14.91 -26.50
CA LEU A 13 -11.69 16.12 -25.91
C LEU A 13 -12.68 17.30 -25.95
N ASP A 14 -13.49 17.44 -26.99
CA ASP A 14 -14.35 18.60 -27.25
C ASP A 14 -15.81 18.39 -26.76
N GLY A 15 -16.31 17.16 -26.82
CA GLY A 15 -17.67 16.80 -26.42
C GLY A 15 -17.79 16.12 -25.06
N GLY A 16 -16.67 15.66 -24.50
CA GLY A 16 -16.62 14.85 -23.29
C GLY A 16 -15.68 15.40 -22.20
N HIS A 17 -15.30 16.66 -22.26
CA HIS A 17 -14.33 17.26 -21.32
C HIS A 17 -14.64 16.93 -19.87
N ASP A 18 -15.89 17.07 -19.46
CA ASP A 18 -16.29 16.79 -18.08
C ASP A 18 -16.10 15.30 -17.72
N GLN A 19 -16.47 14.38 -18.61
CA GLN A 19 -16.32 12.95 -18.35
C GLN A 19 -14.87 12.47 -18.40
N PHE A 20 -14.05 12.98 -19.31
CA PHE A 20 -12.64 12.65 -19.39
C PHE A 20 -11.89 13.12 -18.14
N GLY A 21 -12.05 14.39 -17.76
CA GLY A 21 -11.46 14.95 -16.55
C GLY A 21 -11.92 14.21 -15.29
N ARG A 22 -13.22 13.88 -15.20
CA ARG A 22 -13.78 13.10 -14.09
C ARG A 22 -13.18 11.69 -14.00
N ASN A 23 -13.05 11.01 -15.13
CA ASN A 23 -12.44 9.69 -15.17
C ASN A 23 -10.96 9.73 -14.73
N VAL A 24 -10.19 10.66 -15.30
CA VAL A 24 -8.77 10.85 -14.93
C VAL A 24 -8.64 11.17 -13.45
N ALA A 25 -9.37 12.16 -12.93
CA ALA A 25 -9.30 12.55 -11.53
C ALA A 25 -9.70 11.40 -10.59
N ASN A 26 -10.80 10.69 -10.89
CA ASN A 26 -11.27 9.55 -10.11
C ASN A 26 -10.25 8.40 -10.09
N ARG A 27 -9.70 8.07 -11.25
CA ARG A 27 -8.74 6.98 -11.40
C ARG A 27 -7.44 7.26 -10.66
N PHE A 28 -6.85 8.46 -10.82
CA PHE A 28 -5.62 8.83 -10.11
C PHE A 28 -5.85 8.98 -8.60
N PHE A 29 -6.98 9.52 -8.19
CA PHE A 29 -7.33 9.56 -6.77
C PHE A 29 -7.43 8.15 -6.18
N GLY A 30 -8.12 7.22 -6.86
CA GLY A 30 -8.25 5.84 -6.42
C GLY A 30 -6.91 5.11 -6.32
N ILE A 31 -6.03 5.25 -7.32
CA ILE A 31 -4.69 4.65 -7.32
C ILE A 31 -3.84 5.18 -6.15
N LEU A 32 -3.89 6.48 -5.87
CA LEU A 32 -3.04 7.11 -4.87
C LEU A 32 -3.57 6.98 -3.44
N VAL A 33 -4.89 7.12 -3.26
CA VAL A 33 -5.54 7.11 -1.93
C VAL A 33 -6.02 5.71 -1.54
N GLY A 34 -6.25 4.83 -2.52
CA GLY A 34 -6.73 3.46 -2.29
C GLY A 34 -8.23 3.31 -2.41
N LYS A 35 -8.95 4.39 -2.69
CA LYS A 35 -10.41 4.38 -2.84
C LYS A 35 -10.83 5.37 -3.91
N HIS A 36 -11.63 4.91 -4.86
CA HIS A 36 -12.21 5.76 -5.89
C HIS A 36 -13.35 6.62 -5.31
N LEU A 37 -13.50 7.82 -5.85
CA LEU A 37 -14.63 8.70 -5.51
C LEU A 37 -15.93 8.25 -6.17
N ILE A 38 -15.82 7.61 -7.34
CA ILE A 38 -16.89 6.86 -7.99
C ILE A 38 -16.50 5.39 -7.89
N ASP A 39 -17.31 4.57 -7.24
CA ASP A 39 -17.10 3.13 -7.15
C ASP A 39 -17.26 2.53 -8.57
N ALA A 40 -16.48 1.48 -8.90
CA ALA A 40 -16.27 1.08 -10.30
C ALA A 40 -15.78 2.29 -11.15
N PRO A 41 -14.45 2.51 -11.23
CA PRO A 41 -13.85 3.79 -11.66
C PRO A 41 -14.28 4.28 -13.05
N ASP A 42 -14.83 3.42 -13.88
CA ASP A 42 -15.30 3.74 -15.24
C ASP A 42 -16.83 3.85 -15.34
N ASP A 43 -17.57 3.66 -14.24
CA ASP A 43 -19.03 3.72 -14.23
C ASP A 43 -19.54 5.10 -13.83
N HIS A 44 -19.57 6.01 -14.77
CA HIS A 44 -20.02 7.39 -14.58
C HIS A 44 -21.54 7.59 -14.82
N ARG A 45 -22.36 6.53 -14.64
CA ARG A 45 -23.82 6.64 -14.77
C ARG A 45 -24.42 7.51 -13.65
N LEU A 46 -25.52 8.16 -13.95
CA LEU A 46 -26.27 8.97 -12.97
C LEU A 46 -26.73 8.15 -11.74
N SER A 47 -26.94 6.84 -11.91
CA SER A 47 -27.28 5.92 -10.83
C SER A 47 -26.11 5.57 -9.91
N ASN A 48 -24.88 5.96 -10.28
CA ASN A 48 -23.65 5.74 -9.52
C ASN A 48 -22.94 7.07 -9.20
N PRO A 49 -23.52 7.90 -8.32
CA PRO A 49 -22.95 9.20 -8.00
C PRO A 49 -21.64 9.06 -7.20
N ALA A 50 -20.75 10.04 -7.37
CA ALA A 50 -19.53 10.11 -6.58
C ALA A 50 -19.85 10.22 -5.08
N ILE A 51 -19.09 9.50 -4.25
CA ILE A 51 -19.21 9.54 -2.78
C ILE A 51 -18.95 10.97 -2.26
N HIS A 52 -18.01 11.67 -2.88
CA HIS A 52 -17.67 13.06 -2.60
C HIS A 52 -17.65 13.88 -3.90
N GLY A 53 -18.83 14.22 -4.43
CA GLY A 53 -18.97 14.96 -5.68
C GLY A 53 -18.18 16.26 -5.71
N ALA A 54 -18.29 17.07 -4.66
CA ALA A 54 -17.57 18.34 -4.56
C ALA A 54 -16.03 18.18 -4.60
N LEU A 55 -15.48 17.10 -4.05
CA LEU A 55 -14.05 16.80 -4.12
C LEU A 55 -13.66 16.40 -5.55
N LEU A 56 -14.44 15.53 -6.18
CA LEU A 56 -14.21 15.14 -7.56
C LEU A 56 -14.24 16.37 -8.49
N ASP A 57 -15.25 17.21 -8.36
CA ASP A 57 -15.39 18.43 -9.17
C ASP A 57 -14.22 19.41 -8.93
N ALA A 58 -13.69 19.49 -7.71
CA ALA A 58 -12.51 20.31 -7.41
C ALA A 58 -11.25 19.77 -8.09
N LEU A 59 -11.06 18.44 -8.11
CA LEU A 59 -9.93 17.81 -8.80
C LEU A 59 -10.03 17.96 -10.31
N VAL A 60 -11.23 17.86 -10.87
CA VAL A 60 -11.49 18.10 -12.31
C VAL A 60 -11.13 19.53 -12.68
N ARG A 61 -11.65 20.52 -11.95
CA ARG A 61 -11.33 21.93 -12.18
C ARG A 61 -9.82 22.22 -12.09
N GLU A 62 -9.12 21.59 -11.14
CA GLU A 62 -7.67 21.74 -11.03
C GLU A 62 -6.94 21.11 -12.22
N PHE A 63 -7.38 19.97 -12.69
CA PHE A 63 -6.84 19.30 -13.86
C PHE A 63 -7.02 20.15 -15.13
N GLU A 64 -8.22 20.67 -15.35
CA GLU A 64 -8.55 21.56 -16.47
C GLU A 64 -7.76 22.88 -16.39
N ARG A 65 -7.73 23.53 -15.20
CA ARG A 65 -6.97 24.76 -14.97
C ARG A 65 -5.49 24.63 -15.30
N THR A 66 -4.96 23.43 -15.21
CA THR A 66 -3.54 23.12 -15.49
C THR A 66 -3.33 22.52 -16.87
N ASP A 67 -4.30 22.68 -17.78
CA ASP A 67 -4.23 22.17 -19.16
C ASP A 67 -3.94 20.66 -19.23
N GLY A 68 -4.57 19.87 -18.35
CA GLY A 68 -4.41 18.43 -18.32
C GLY A 68 -3.07 17.94 -17.75
N ASP A 69 -2.35 18.76 -16.99
CA ASP A 69 -1.07 18.37 -16.40
C ASP A 69 -1.24 17.35 -15.28
N LEU A 70 -1.04 16.07 -15.60
CA LEU A 70 -1.12 14.95 -14.65
C LEU A 70 -0.15 15.08 -13.47
N ARG A 71 1.01 15.67 -13.65
CA ARG A 71 1.99 15.83 -12.55
C ARG A 71 1.46 16.79 -11.50
N LYS A 72 0.79 17.85 -11.93
CA LYS A 72 0.14 18.80 -11.01
C LYS A 72 -1.03 18.16 -10.28
N LEU A 73 -1.87 17.39 -10.98
CA LEU A 73 -2.97 16.64 -10.37
C LEU A 73 -2.44 15.65 -9.32
N ILE A 74 -1.44 14.85 -9.66
CA ILE A 74 -0.79 13.91 -8.73
C ILE A 74 -0.23 14.67 -7.51
N ARG A 75 0.48 15.77 -7.74
CA ARG A 75 1.02 16.62 -6.66
C ARG A 75 -0.09 17.10 -5.73
N THR A 76 -1.19 17.61 -6.28
CA THR A 76 -2.35 18.06 -5.51
C THR A 76 -2.90 16.95 -4.62
N ILE A 77 -3.03 15.73 -5.15
CA ILE A 77 -3.53 14.58 -4.39
C ILE A 77 -2.54 14.18 -3.29
N VAL A 78 -1.24 14.00 -3.61
CA VAL A 78 -0.26 13.48 -2.63
C VAL A 78 0.13 14.48 -1.54
N THR A 79 -0.07 15.77 -1.78
CA THR A 79 0.13 16.82 -0.76
C THR A 79 -1.15 17.09 0.06
N SER A 80 -2.26 16.42 -0.25
CA SER A 80 -3.52 16.60 0.46
C SER A 80 -3.52 15.91 1.84
N ARG A 81 -4.35 16.42 2.74
CA ARG A 81 -4.56 15.81 4.06
C ARG A 81 -5.11 14.38 3.96
N VAL A 82 -5.90 14.09 2.93
CA VAL A 82 -6.46 12.74 2.71
C VAL A 82 -5.35 11.71 2.43
N TYR A 83 -4.35 12.10 1.65
CA TYR A 83 -3.22 11.23 1.38
C TYR A 83 -2.38 10.93 2.63
N ALA A 84 -2.27 11.90 3.54
CA ALA A 84 -1.54 11.78 4.80
C ALA A 84 -2.29 11.03 5.91
N LEU A 85 -3.55 10.62 5.68
CA LEU A 85 -4.30 9.84 6.66
C LEU A 85 -3.68 8.46 6.89
N ALA A 86 -3.65 8.04 8.16
CA ALA A 86 -3.25 6.69 8.51
C ALA A 86 -4.32 5.67 8.11
N SER A 87 -3.91 4.47 7.69
CA SER A 87 -4.81 3.36 7.42
C SER A 87 -5.37 2.74 8.70
N GLN A 88 -4.60 2.81 9.79
CA GLN A 88 -5.03 2.44 11.13
C GLN A 88 -4.98 3.69 12.01
N PRO A 89 -6.12 4.34 12.25
CA PRO A 89 -6.15 5.49 13.14
C PRO A 89 -5.81 5.07 14.58
N ARG A 90 -5.09 5.93 15.28
CA ARG A 90 -4.68 5.69 16.69
C ARG A 90 -5.89 5.52 17.62
N GLU A 91 -6.99 6.18 17.31
CA GLU A 91 -8.25 6.08 18.05
C GLU A 91 -9.26 5.28 17.21
N GLY A 92 -9.86 4.26 17.81
CA GLY A 92 -10.86 3.39 17.16
C GLY A 92 -12.14 4.10 16.70
N ARG A 93 -12.28 5.40 17.01
CA ARG A 93 -13.45 6.20 16.66
C ARG A 93 -13.71 6.28 15.16
N ALA A 94 -12.66 6.51 14.36
CA ALA A 94 -12.81 6.56 12.89
C ALA A 94 -13.21 5.20 12.31
N LEU A 95 -12.76 4.09 12.90
CA LEU A 95 -13.15 2.74 12.49
C LEU A 95 -14.61 2.44 12.84
N ALA A 96 -15.07 2.92 14.00
CA ALA A 96 -16.46 2.73 14.43
C ALA A 96 -17.46 3.60 13.63
N THR A 97 -17.07 4.80 13.24
CA THR A 97 -17.95 5.74 12.53
C THR A 97 -17.92 5.56 11.02
N ASP A 98 -16.80 5.10 10.45
CA ASP A 98 -16.60 4.90 9.00
C ASP A 98 -15.84 3.60 8.73
N PRO A 99 -16.44 2.43 9.01
CA PRO A 99 -15.77 1.13 8.87
C PRO A 99 -15.34 0.85 7.42
N ALA A 100 -16.08 1.35 6.45
CA ALA A 100 -15.79 1.19 5.02
C ALA A 100 -14.91 2.31 4.44
N ALA A 101 -14.35 3.20 5.26
CA ALA A 101 -13.60 4.39 4.83
C ALA A 101 -14.34 5.20 3.74
N ARG A 102 -15.66 5.23 3.80
CA ARG A 102 -16.51 5.87 2.79
C ARG A 102 -16.40 7.39 2.83
N TYR A 103 -16.20 7.93 4.04
CA TYR A 103 -16.11 9.38 4.26
C TYR A 103 -14.67 9.87 4.40
N LEU A 104 -13.70 9.05 3.98
CA LEU A 104 -12.27 9.37 4.05
C LEU A 104 -11.81 9.76 5.48
N ALA A 105 -12.42 9.16 6.51
CA ALA A 105 -12.01 9.35 7.90
C ALA A 105 -10.66 8.66 8.18
N ARG A 106 -10.28 7.72 7.33
CA ARG A 106 -9.00 7.01 7.31
C ARG A 106 -8.63 6.65 5.87
N ARG A 107 -7.38 6.34 5.64
CA ARG A 107 -6.95 5.74 4.38
C ARG A 107 -7.29 4.24 4.38
N GLU A 108 -7.63 3.68 3.23
CA GLU A 108 -7.75 2.24 3.09
C GLU A 108 -6.37 1.64 2.82
N ALA A 109 -6.04 0.55 3.53
CA ALA A 109 -4.78 -0.16 3.29
C ALA A 109 -4.84 -0.84 1.92
N GLN A 110 -3.92 -0.49 1.04
CA GLN A 110 -3.84 -1.09 -0.29
C GLN A 110 -3.00 -2.35 -0.26
N PRO A 111 -3.45 -3.46 -0.84
CA PRO A 111 -2.57 -4.62 -1.03
C PRO A 111 -1.41 -4.24 -1.96
N LEU A 112 -0.22 -4.73 -1.62
CA LEU A 112 0.94 -4.62 -2.51
C LEU A 112 0.61 -5.27 -3.86
N THR A 113 1.18 -4.76 -4.94
CA THR A 113 1.17 -5.51 -6.21
C THR A 113 2.03 -6.77 -6.08
N PRO A 114 1.84 -7.81 -6.93
CA PRO A 114 2.70 -9.00 -6.91
C PRO A 114 4.19 -8.68 -6.99
N ALA A 115 4.58 -7.71 -7.82
CA ALA A 115 5.97 -7.28 -7.95
C ALA A 115 6.50 -6.58 -6.69
N GLN A 116 5.69 -5.75 -6.04
CA GLN A 116 6.06 -5.10 -4.77
C GLN A 116 6.18 -6.12 -3.65
N PHE A 117 5.26 -7.07 -3.56
CA PHE A 117 5.30 -8.12 -2.56
C PHE A 117 6.56 -9.01 -2.72
N LYS A 118 6.88 -9.41 -3.97
CA LYS A 118 8.11 -10.14 -4.27
C LYS A 118 9.34 -9.37 -3.78
N ARG A 119 9.46 -8.08 -4.11
CA ARG A 119 10.58 -7.23 -3.66
C ARG A 119 10.65 -7.10 -2.14
N ALA A 120 9.51 -7.02 -1.46
CA ALA A 120 9.47 -6.99 -0.01
C ALA A 120 10.02 -8.28 0.60
N VAL A 121 9.63 -9.44 0.06
CA VAL A 121 10.19 -10.75 0.48
C VAL A 121 11.69 -10.81 0.19
N GLU A 122 12.13 -10.43 -1.01
CA GLU A 122 13.54 -10.38 -1.40
C GLU A 122 14.38 -9.49 -0.47
N SER A 123 13.84 -8.36 -0.06
CA SER A 123 14.50 -7.45 0.88
C SER A 123 14.73 -8.10 2.25
N VAL A 124 13.74 -8.82 2.77
CA VAL A 124 13.85 -9.52 4.06
C VAL A 124 14.83 -10.70 3.98
N LEU A 125 14.77 -11.47 2.89
CA LEU A 125 15.63 -12.63 2.69
C LEU A 125 17.06 -12.26 2.25
N GLY A 126 17.30 -11.04 1.77
CA GLY A 126 18.60 -10.62 1.24
C GLY A 126 19.00 -11.29 -0.07
N VAL A 127 18.07 -11.95 -0.75
CA VAL A 127 18.32 -12.72 -1.99
C VAL A 127 17.22 -12.49 -3.02
N ALA A 128 17.61 -12.50 -4.30
CA ALA A 128 16.65 -12.45 -5.40
C ALA A 128 15.90 -13.79 -5.53
N LEU A 129 14.59 -13.73 -5.60
CA LEU A 129 13.75 -14.89 -5.84
C LEU A 129 13.65 -15.18 -7.34
N GLN A 130 14.22 -16.28 -7.77
CA GLN A 130 14.00 -16.79 -9.12
C GLN A 130 12.62 -17.43 -9.15
N TYR A 131 11.53 -16.65 -9.63
CA TYR A 131 10.35 -17.32 -9.62
C TYR A 131 9.04 -16.64 -9.92
N GLU A 132 7.97 -17.41 -9.92
CA GLU A 132 6.56 -17.13 -10.13
C GLU A 132 6.01 -15.95 -9.33
N PRO A 133 5.18 -15.09 -9.91
CA PRO A 133 4.56 -13.99 -9.20
C PRO A 133 3.75 -14.51 -8.00
N PRO A 134 3.91 -13.90 -6.83
CA PRO A 134 3.10 -14.27 -5.68
C PRO A 134 1.63 -14.08 -5.99
N PRO A 135 0.75 -14.83 -5.32
CA PRO A 135 -0.68 -14.75 -5.56
C PRO A 135 -1.23 -13.33 -5.47
N GLU A 136 -2.22 -13.00 -6.27
CA GLU A 136 -2.79 -11.65 -6.29
C GLU A 136 -3.62 -11.34 -5.06
N SER A 137 -4.34 -12.33 -4.49
CA SER A 137 -5.20 -12.08 -3.35
C SER A 137 -4.45 -11.98 -2.02
N PRO A 138 -4.83 -11.07 -1.11
CA PRO A 138 -4.19 -10.92 0.20
C PRO A 138 -4.17 -12.21 1.03
N LEU A 139 -5.24 -12.99 1.01
CA LEU A 139 -5.33 -14.27 1.71
C LEU A 139 -4.35 -15.29 1.13
N ALA A 140 -4.31 -15.41 -0.20
CA ALA A 140 -3.40 -16.34 -0.86
C ALA A 140 -1.92 -15.98 -0.59
N ARG A 141 -1.60 -14.70 -0.44
CA ARG A 141 -0.24 -14.26 -0.03
C ARG A 141 0.10 -14.66 1.40
N GLN A 142 -0.83 -14.52 2.33
CA GLN A 142 -0.60 -15.01 3.69
C GLN A 142 -0.36 -16.51 3.73
N LEU A 143 -1.18 -17.27 3.01
CA LEU A 143 -1.00 -18.72 2.85
C LEU A 143 0.32 -19.07 2.17
N TYR A 144 0.72 -18.29 1.17
CA TYR A 144 2.02 -18.45 0.52
C TYR A 144 3.17 -18.24 1.51
N VAL A 145 3.16 -17.18 2.32
CA VAL A 145 4.18 -16.95 3.35
C VAL A 145 4.23 -18.12 4.33
N LEU A 146 3.07 -18.55 4.83
CA LEU A 146 2.98 -19.61 5.83
C LEU A 146 3.46 -20.97 5.32
N ASN A 147 3.27 -21.27 4.03
CA ASN A 147 3.55 -22.58 3.45
C ASN A 147 4.80 -22.62 2.56
N SER A 148 5.46 -21.47 2.34
CA SER A 148 6.60 -21.39 1.43
C SER A 148 7.89 -21.91 2.08
N GLY A 149 8.37 -23.03 1.60
CA GLY A 149 9.69 -23.53 1.95
C GLY A 149 10.83 -22.59 1.53
N LEU A 150 10.60 -21.74 0.52
CA LEU A 150 11.57 -20.72 0.11
C LEU A 150 11.74 -19.63 1.18
N ILE A 151 10.64 -19.17 1.78
CA ILE A 151 10.70 -18.16 2.83
C ILE A 151 11.30 -18.75 4.11
N GLN A 152 10.80 -19.90 4.54
CA GLN A 152 11.32 -20.57 5.74
C GLN A 152 12.81 -20.93 5.57
N GLY A 153 13.17 -21.56 4.45
CA GLY A 153 14.55 -21.90 4.13
C GLY A 153 15.46 -20.68 3.93
N GLY A 154 14.90 -19.58 3.39
CA GLY A 154 15.62 -18.32 3.23
C GLY A 154 15.95 -17.66 4.57
N LEU A 155 15.00 -17.64 5.50
CA LEU A 155 15.21 -17.12 6.86
C LEU A 155 16.17 -17.99 7.69
N ALA A 156 16.26 -19.29 7.40
CA ALA A 156 17.20 -20.19 8.07
C ALA A 156 18.63 -20.10 7.51
N LYS A 157 18.83 -19.50 6.33
CA LYS A 157 20.18 -19.38 5.74
C LYS A 157 21.00 -18.30 6.47
N PRO A 158 22.30 -18.56 6.74
CA PRO A 158 23.19 -17.52 7.23
C PRO A 158 23.37 -16.42 6.19
N GLY A 159 23.61 -15.19 6.65
CA GLY A 159 23.87 -14.04 5.77
C GLY A 159 22.63 -13.43 5.10
N ASN A 160 21.41 -13.84 5.49
CA ASN A 160 20.20 -13.12 5.09
C ASN A 160 20.09 -11.77 5.84
N SER A 161 19.19 -10.88 5.40
CA SER A 161 19.06 -9.55 6.01
C SER A 161 18.65 -9.58 7.48
N VAL A 162 17.91 -10.61 7.92
CA VAL A 162 17.51 -10.78 9.33
C VAL A 162 18.69 -11.24 10.17
N ALA A 163 19.49 -12.20 9.67
CA ALA A 163 20.71 -12.65 10.34
C ALA A 163 21.71 -11.49 10.51
N ALA A 164 21.85 -10.66 9.50
CA ALA A 164 22.71 -9.46 9.56
C ALA A 164 22.33 -8.51 10.71
N ILE A 165 21.03 -8.38 11.05
CA ILE A 165 20.62 -7.60 12.23
C ILE A 165 21.24 -8.20 13.49
N GLY A 166 21.18 -9.53 13.66
CA GLY A 166 21.78 -10.21 14.80
C GLY A 166 23.30 -10.08 14.87
N ASP A 167 23.97 -10.05 13.72
CA ASP A 167 25.44 -9.97 13.63
C ASP A 167 25.97 -8.55 13.90
N PHE A 168 25.24 -7.51 13.50
CA PHE A 168 25.71 -6.12 13.56
C PHE A 168 25.06 -5.26 14.66
N VAL A 169 23.95 -5.71 15.25
CA VAL A 169 23.23 -4.97 16.30
C VAL A 169 23.22 -5.78 17.58
N SER A 170 23.84 -5.28 18.64
CA SER A 170 24.01 -6.02 19.89
C SER A 170 22.80 -5.94 20.82
N GLU A 171 22.15 -4.79 20.89
CA GLU A 171 21.06 -4.56 21.83
C GLU A 171 19.73 -5.12 21.32
N PRO A 172 19.02 -6.00 22.06
CA PRO A 172 17.77 -6.61 21.61
C PRO A 172 16.67 -5.60 21.25
N ALA A 173 16.61 -4.46 21.92
CA ALA A 173 15.64 -3.41 21.62
C ALA A 173 15.91 -2.75 20.25
N ASP A 174 17.18 -2.58 19.90
CA ASP A 174 17.59 -2.06 18.61
C ASP A 174 17.44 -3.10 17.50
N GLN A 175 17.75 -4.39 17.79
CA GLN A 175 17.45 -5.51 16.89
C GLN A 175 15.96 -5.54 16.53
N LEU A 176 15.08 -5.42 17.53
CA LEU A 176 13.63 -5.38 17.30
C LEU A 176 13.23 -4.20 16.42
N ARG A 177 13.81 -3.02 16.67
CA ARG A 177 13.54 -1.81 15.87
C ARG A 177 13.96 -1.99 14.42
N GLU A 178 15.17 -2.48 14.18
CA GLU A 178 15.68 -2.71 12.83
C GLU A 178 14.89 -3.80 12.11
N LEU A 179 14.46 -4.85 12.80
CA LEU A 179 13.60 -5.87 12.23
C LEU A 179 12.25 -5.31 11.79
N PHE A 180 11.60 -4.48 12.62
CA PHE A 180 10.34 -3.83 12.25
C PHE A 180 10.51 -2.87 11.07
N ARG A 181 11.64 -2.15 11.01
CA ARG A 181 11.96 -1.29 9.87
C ARG A 181 12.19 -2.08 8.59
N LEU A 182 12.93 -3.19 8.67
CA LEU A 182 13.20 -4.08 7.54
C LEU A 182 11.89 -4.69 6.98
N VAL A 183 11.04 -5.22 7.86
CA VAL A 183 9.85 -5.98 7.45
C VAL A 183 8.65 -5.07 7.21
N LEU A 184 8.42 -4.08 8.07
CA LEU A 184 7.20 -3.26 8.07
C LEU A 184 7.44 -1.77 7.79
N SER A 185 8.69 -1.36 7.55
CA SER A 185 9.09 0.04 7.28
C SER A 185 8.64 1.03 8.36
N ARG A 186 8.56 0.60 9.61
CA ARG A 186 8.20 1.43 10.77
C ARG A 186 8.85 0.92 12.04
N ASP A 187 8.86 1.75 13.07
CA ASP A 187 9.23 1.33 14.42
C ASP A 187 8.13 0.47 15.06
N PRO A 188 8.50 -0.43 16.02
CA PRO A 188 7.52 -1.17 16.81
C PRO A 188 6.70 -0.22 17.68
N ARG A 189 5.42 -0.53 17.85
CA ARG A 189 4.58 0.15 18.83
C ARG A 189 4.99 -0.29 20.25
N PRO A 190 4.71 0.51 21.29
CA PRO A 190 5.03 0.12 22.66
C PRO A 190 4.50 -1.28 23.03
N SER A 191 3.24 -1.57 22.69
CA SER A 191 2.64 -2.89 22.96
C SER A 191 3.28 -4.04 22.19
N GLU A 192 3.81 -3.78 20.98
CA GLU A 192 4.56 -4.76 20.20
C GLU A 192 5.95 -4.97 20.80
N ALA A 193 6.60 -3.91 21.22
CA ALA A 193 7.90 -4.01 21.91
C ALA A 193 7.77 -4.79 23.21
N ASP A 194 6.78 -4.50 24.03
CA ASP A 194 6.52 -5.23 25.29
C ASP A 194 6.24 -6.73 25.06
N ALA A 195 5.56 -7.07 23.96
CA ALA A 195 5.22 -8.46 23.62
C ALA A 195 6.42 -9.25 23.06
N PHE A 196 7.25 -8.64 22.25
CA PHE A 196 8.26 -9.37 21.47
C PHE A 196 9.67 -9.31 22.08
N LEU A 197 10.00 -8.26 22.84
CA LEU A 197 11.33 -8.09 23.41
C LEU A 197 11.73 -9.24 24.35
N PRO A 198 10.86 -9.77 25.25
CA PRO A 198 11.21 -10.88 26.11
C PRO A 198 11.56 -12.17 25.33
N THR A 199 10.86 -12.42 24.24
CA THR A 199 11.13 -13.57 23.36
C THR A 199 12.49 -13.42 22.69
N LEU A 200 12.79 -12.25 22.16
CA LEU A 200 14.05 -11.96 21.50
C LEU A 200 15.25 -12.05 22.46
N GLN A 201 15.11 -11.54 23.68
CA GLN A 201 16.12 -11.66 24.72
C GLN A 201 16.42 -13.12 25.12
N LYS A 202 15.39 -13.97 25.09
CA LYS A 202 15.54 -15.39 25.45
C LYS A 202 16.11 -16.25 24.31
N GLN A 203 15.72 -15.97 23.07
CA GLN A 203 15.99 -16.84 21.92
C GLN A 203 17.09 -16.32 20.99
N GLY A 204 17.48 -15.05 21.12
CA GLY A 204 18.53 -14.44 20.31
C GLY A 204 18.24 -14.52 18.80
N ALA A 205 19.22 -15.00 18.02
CA ALA A 205 19.12 -15.09 16.57
C ALA A 205 17.94 -15.96 16.06
N ALA A 206 17.59 -17.04 16.76
CA ALA A 206 16.42 -17.85 16.44
C ALA A 206 15.13 -17.04 16.62
N GLY A 207 15.04 -16.27 17.68
CA GLY A 207 13.91 -15.37 17.93
C GLY A 207 13.75 -14.28 16.88
N LEU A 208 14.85 -13.78 16.30
CA LEU A 208 14.79 -12.82 15.18
C LEU A 208 14.17 -13.46 13.93
N SER A 209 14.56 -14.66 13.56
CA SER A 209 14.02 -15.38 12.40
C SER A 209 12.53 -15.72 12.58
N ASP A 210 12.16 -16.21 13.76
CA ASP A 210 10.77 -16.54 14.09
C ASP A 210 9.88 -15.30 14.06
N LEU A 211 10.38 -14.18 14.61
CA LEU A 211 9.66 -12.93 14.61
C LEU A 211 9.55 -12.33 13.20
N ALA A 212 10.60 -12.40 12.38
CA ALA A 212 10.57 -12.02 10.98
C ALA A 212 9.46 -12.77 10.23
N PHE A 213 9.41 -14.09 10.41
CA PHE A 213 8.39 -14.93 9.81
C PHE A 213 6.98 -14.55 10.27
N ALA A 214 6.78 -14.32 11.57
CA ALA A 214 5.49 -13.89 12.13
C ALA A 214 5.03 -12.53 11.58
N LEU A 215 5.96 -11.57 11.45
CA LEU A 215 5.66 -10.26 10.87
C LEU A 215 5.33 -10.35 9.37
N MET A 216 6.04 -11.19 8.62
CA MET A 216 5.75 -11.43 7.19
C MET A 216 4.40 -12.13 6.98
N ALA A 217 3.99 -13.03 7.88
CA ALA A 217 2.68 -13.68 7.85
C ALA A 217 1.54 -12.72 8.22
N GLY A 218 1.83 -11.58 8.82
CA GLY A 218 0.86 -10.56 9.18
C GLY A 218 0.26 -9.84 7.96
N ARG A 219 -0.97 -9.33 8.12
CA ARG A 219 -1.64 -8.53 7.07
C ARG A 219 -0.86 -7.27 6.69
N GLU A 220 -0.08 -6.75 7.62
CA GLU A 220 0.65 -5.50 7.46
C GLU A 220 1.72 -5.61 6.39
N PHE A 221 2.47 -6.71 6.36
CA PHE A 221 3.53 -6.95 5.39
C PHE A 221 3.04 -6.95 3.94
N GLY A 222 1.82 -7.39 3.69
CA GLY A 222 1.23 -7.45 2.36
C GLY A 222 0.52 -6.17 1.90
N SER A 223 0.64 -5.05 2.63
CA SER A 223 -0.13 -3.82 2.35
C SER A 223 0.71 -2.54 2.40
N LEU A 224 0.36 -1.57 1.53
CA LEU A 224 0.79 -0.18 1.63
C LEU A 224 -0.07 0.55 2.67
N ARG A 225 0.57 1.39 3.47
CA ARG A 225 -0.08 2.22 4.49
C ARG A 225 0.05 3.68 4.20
#